data_914a8324d6855ee122379d94a110f70e
#
_entry.id   914a8324d6855ee122379d94a110f70e
#
_cell.length_a   1.000
_cell.length_b   1.000
_cell.length_c   1.000
_cell.angle_alpha   90.00
_cell.angle_beta   90.00
_cell.angle_gamma   90.00
#
_symmetry.space_group_name_H-M   'P 1'
#
loop_
_entity.id
_entity.type
_entity.pdbx_description
1 polymer ?
#
loop_
_entity_poly.entity_id
_entity_poly.type
_entity_poly.pdbx_seq_one_letter_code
_entity_poly.pdbx_strand_id
1 'polypeptide(L)'
;MEEKISNLGVCFFSGRMLYSVAEKGAKNIVQQLGSYEFSFDISEALNKPTSDAGIQLKAVFTDLEKEFHLECIRLLTEPTQECWTALPKVVYDDSIEREQHIAILMKGVPRENIEVTWHAVSKTRFKFLCLRRAQLIKNYQSFSDQVAINECCSDFEIGGMWSIHHRPGGSFLLIGCHARSISISSYILGRFRAATYIRFDDPQDISYLWLQHAEHSPWMRGLHEHVYFYGEQTHEVAKQLQSFIDHNSGQIVLNSLEIMGINAEEETYGFDLATAFPAIMLSLDLS
;
A
#
# COMPACT_ATOMS: atom_id res chain seq x y z
N MET A 1 -14.54 0.65 -32.73
CA MET A 1 -14.25 0.05 -31.42
C MET A 1 -14.31 1.20 -30.44
N GLU A 2 -15.13 1.14 -29.42
CA GLU A 2 -15.05 2.10 -28.33
C GLU A 2 -13.67 1.94 -27.68
N GLU A 3 -12.95 3.02 -27.49
CA GLU A 3 -11.68 3.00 -26.76
C GLU A 3 -11.99 2.59 -25.32
N LYS A 4 -11.39 1.51 -24.87
CA LYS A 4 -11.54 1.03 -23.49
C LYS A 4 -10.84 2.02 -22.55
N ILE A 5 -11.57 2.54 -21.61
CA ILE A 5 -11.05 3.42 -20.56
C ILE A 5 -10.46 2.55 -19.45
N SER A 6 -9.26 2.88 -19.00
CA SER A 6 -8.50 2.06 -18.07
C SER A 6 -8.05 2.84 -16.82
N ASN A 7 -7.80 2.11 -15.74
CA ASN A 7 -7.17 2.59 -14.51
C ASN A 7 -5.76 2.05 -14.41
N LEU A 8 -4.83 2.87 -13.92
CA LEU A 8 -3.44 2.51 -13.68
C LEU A 8 -3.16 2.47 -12.17
N GLY A 9 -2.75 1.33 -11.68
CA GLY A 9 -2.21 1.15 -10.33
C GLY A 9 -0.69 1.06 -10.37
N VAL A 10 -0.01 1.78 -9.48
CA VAL A 10 1.46 1.85 -9.46
C VAL A 10 1.98 1.68 -8.04
N CYS A 11 3.03 0.89 -7.89
CA CYS A 11 3.83 0.81 -6.67
C CYS A 11 5.33 0.81 -6.99
N PHE A 12 6.12 1.15 -5.98
CA PHE A 12 7.58 1.26 -6.10
C PHE A 12 8.24 0.33 -5.08
N PHE A 13 9.20 -0.47 -5.54
CA PHE A 13 10.01 -1.35 -4.72
C PHE A 13 11.46 -1.35 -5.22
N SER A 14 12.42 -1.16 -4.32
CA SER A 14 13.88 -1.34 -4.53
C SER A 14 14.40 -0.97 -5.94
N GLY A 15 14.11 0.24 -6.41
CA GLY A 15 14.57 0.68 -7.74
C GLY A 15 13.71 0.20 -8.90
N ARG A 16 12.56 -0.43 -8.63
CA ARG A 16 11.58 -0.86 -9.63
C ARG A 16 10.26 -0.11 -9.46
N MET A 17 9.65 0.28 -10.55
CA MET A 17 8.26 0.66 -10.63
C MET A 17 7.49 -0.53 -11.19
N LEU A 18 6.46 -0.98 -10.47
CA LEU A 18 5.53 -1.97 -10.96
C LEU A 18 4.20 -1.29 -11.24
N TYR A 19 3.58 -1.68 -12.33
CA TYR A 19 2.27 -1.15 -12.70
C TYR A 19 1.31 -2.25 -13.14
N SER A 20 0.04 -1.95 -12.98
CA SER A 20 -1.07 -2.77 -13.43
C SER A 20 -2.09 -1.89 -14.12
N VAL A 21 -2.62 -2.36 -15.23
CA VAL A 21 -3.69 -1.71 -16.00
C VAL A 21 -4.93 -2.59 -15.94
N ALA A 22 -6.07 -2.03 -15.58
CA ALA A 22 -7.35 -2.71 -15.61
C ALA A 22 -8.41 -1.85 -16.30
N GLU A 23 -9.32 -2.47 -17.05
CA GLU A 23 -10.42 -1.75 -17.68
C GLU A 23 -11.37 -1.20 -16.59
N LYS A 24 -11.87 0.02 -16.79
CA LYS A 24 -12.88 0.61 -15.92
C LYS A 24 -14.12 -0.29 -15.86
N GLY A 25 -14.57 -0.55 -14.63
CA GLY A 25 -15.68 -1.49 -14.37
C GLY A 25 -15.27 -2.95 -14.28
N ALA A 26 -14.03 -3.30 -14.63
CA ALA A 26 -13.51 -4.65 -14.40
C ALA A 26 -13.27 -4.85 -12.89
N LYS A 27 -13.91 -5.90 -12.34
CA LYS A 27 -13.81 -6.16 -10.90
C LYS A 27 -12.62 -7.04 -10.53
N ASN A 28 -12.27 -8.00 -11.36
CA ASN A 28 -11.27 -9.01 -11.03
C ASN A 28 -10.42 -9.38 -12.26
N ILE A 29 -10.27 -8.48 -13.23
CA ILE A 29 -9.53 -8.75 -14.46
C ILE A 29 -8.52 -7.63 -14.69
N VAL A 30 -7.25 -8.01 -14.75
CA VAL A 30 -6.13 -7.15 -15.12
C VAL A 30 -5.86 -7.32 -16.62
N GLN A 31 -5.73 -6.21 -17.33
CA GLN A 31 -5.40 -6.23 -18.76
C GLN A 31 -3.91 -6.50 -18.95
N GLN A 32 -3.07 -5.73 -18.24
CA GLN A 32 -1.63 -5.78 -18.39
C GLN A 32 -0.92 -5.54 -17.07
N LEU A 33 0.20 -6.24 -16.89
CA LEU A 33 1.18 -6.00 -15.82
C LEU A 33 2.52 -5.62 -16.45
N GLY A 34 3.23 -4.70 -15.83
CA GLY A 34 4.54 -4.34 -16.30
C GLY A 34 5.45 -3.79 -15.20
N SER A 35 6.72 -3.68 -15.54
CA SER A 35 7.73 -3.13 -14.63
C SER A 35 8.77 -2.31 -15.39
N TYR A 36 9.28 -1.29 -14.72
CA TYR A 36 10.44 -0.53 -15.13
C TYR A 36 11.51 -0.61 -14.06
N GLU A 37 12.72 -0.91 -14.46
CA GLU A 37 13.89 -0.90 -13.57
C GLU A 37 14.68 0.38 -13.75
N PHE A 38 15.11 0.98 -12.64
CA PHE A 38 15.87 2.22 -12.63
C PHE A 38 17.23 2.01 -11.97
N SER A 39 18.24 2.69 -12.50
CA SER A 39 19.59 2.71 -11.94
C SER A 39 19.78 3.76 -10.84
N PHE A 40 18.72 4.49 -10.48
CA PHE A 40 18.70 5.54 -9.45
C PHE A 40 17.73 5.21 -8.32
N ASP A 41 17.88 5.93 -7.21
CA ASP A 41 16.95 5.84 -6.08
C ASP A 41 15.61 6.50 -6.44
N ILE A 42 14.55 5.69 -6.55
CA ILE A 42 13.20 6.17 -6.85
C ILE A 42 12.71 7.14 -5.76
N SER A 43 13.06 6.93 -4.49
CA SER A 43 12.68 7.83 -3.40
C SER A 43 13.26 9.24 -3.63
N GLU A 44 14.47 9.35 -4.19
CA GLU A 44 15.02 10.65 -4.57
C GLU A 44 14.25 11.28 -5.71
N ALA A 45 13.92 10.52 -6.76
CA ALA A 45 13.11 10.99 -7.88
C ALA A 45 11.73 11.51 -7.42
N LEU A 46 11.05 10.75 -6.55
CA LEU A 46 9.75 11.12 -5.98
C LEU A 46 9.83 12.40 -5.13
N ASN A 47 10.92 12.59 -4.41
CA ASN A 47 11.13 13.80 -3.59
C ASN A 47 11.57 15.02 -4.40
N LYS A 48 12.21 14.82 -5.57
CA LYS A 48 12.75 15.87 -6.44
C LYS A 48 12.35 15.63 -7.90
N PRO A 49 11.07 15.88 -8.28
CA PRO A 49 10.57 15.61 -9.64
C PRO A 49 11.32 16.31 -10.77
N THR A 50 12.00 17.42 -10.45
CA THR A 50 12.78 18.20 -11.42
C THR A 50 14.23 17.73 -11.58
N SER A 51 14.68 16.74 -10.82
CA SER A 51 15.99 16.10 -10.98
C SER A 51 16.02 15.24 -12.26
N ASP A 52 17.21 14.86 -12.72
CA ASP A 52 17.37 13.96 -13.87
C ASP A 52 16.63 12.62 -13.64
N ALA A 53 16.68 12.10 -12.43
CA ALA A 53 15.93 10.91 -12.02
C ALA A 53 14.41 11.15 -12.07
N GLY A 54 13.94 12.30 -11.56
CA GLY A 54 12.52 12.69 -11.63
C GLY A 54 12.02 12.86 -13.07
N ILE A 55 12.83 13.44 -13.95
CA ILE A 55 12.49 13.59 -15.37
C ILE A 55 12.38 12.22 -16.06
N GLN A 56 13.29 11.27 -15.75
CA GLN A 56 13.21 9.92 -16.30
C GLN A 56 11.97 9.19 -15.80
N LEU A 57 11.62 9.30 -14.50
CA LEU A 57 10.41 8.71 -13.97
C LEU A 57 9.16 9.31 -14.64
N LYS A 58 9.12 10.63 -14.83
CA LYS A 58 8.03 11.31 -15.55
C LYS A 58 7.86 10.81 -16.98
N ALA A 59 8.96 10.54 -17.69
CA ALA A 59 8.91 10.02 -19.05
C ALA A 59 8.18 8.66 -19.09
N VAL A 60 8.40 7.79 -18.10
CA VAL A 60 7.69 6.51 -18.00
C VAL A 60 6.17 6.70 -17.85
N PHE A 61 5.73 7.62 -16.98
CA PHE A 61 4.29 7.93 -16.85
C PHE A 61 3.71 8.48 -18.17
N THR A 62 4.46 9.37 -18.83
CA THR A 62 4.04 9.92 -20.14
C THR A 62 3.90 8.84 -21.20
N ASP A 63 4.76 7.83 -21.20
CA ASP A 63 4.67 6.72 -22.14
C ASP A 63 3.48 5.80 -21.82
N LEU A 64 3.22 5.51 -20.56
CA LEU A 64 2.01 4.78 -20.13
C LEU A 64 0.72 5.52 -20.49
N GLU A 65 0.69 6.86 -20.32
CA GLU A 65 -0.46 7.68 -20.72
C GLU A 65 -0.71 7.70 -22.24
N LYS A 66 0.33 7.51 -23.07
CA LYS A 66 0.20 7.39 -24.54
C LYS A 66 -0.24 5.98 -24.96
N GLU A 67 0.21 4.96 -24.22
CA GLU A 67 -0.08 3.57 -24.53
C GLU A 67 -1.52 3.19 -24.13
N PHE A 68 -1.98 3.69 -22.98
CA PHE A 68 -3.29 3.38 -22.43
C PHE A 68 -4.17 4.62 -22.34
N HIS A 69 -5.46 4.43 -22.62
CA HIS A 69 -6.46 5.47 -22.42
C HIS A 69 -6.86 5.53 -20.94
N LEU A 70 -6.05 6.24 -20.14
CA LEU A 70 -6.19 6.27 -18.68
C LEU A 70 -7.25 7.26 -18.23
N GLU A 71 -8.11 6.86 -17.28
CA GLU A 71 -9.02 7.74 -16.54
C GLU A 71 -8.44 8.15 -15.20
N CYS A 72 -7.78 7.22 -14.51
CA CYS A 72 -7.17 7.53 -13.24
C CYS A 72 -5.83 6.79 -13.04
N ILE A 73 -4.98 7.40 -12.23
CA ILE A 73 -3.73 6.83 -11.75
C ILE A 73 -3.82 6.79 -10.22
N ARG A 74 -3.55 5.62 -9.63
CA ARG A 74 -3.44 5.43 -8.18
C ARG A 74 -2.04 4.97 -7.82
N LEU A 75 -1.44 5.60 -6.82
CA LEU A 75 -0.08 5.30 -6.36
C LEU A 75 -0.10 4.74 -4.94
N LEU A 76 0.72 3.71 -4.71
CA LEU A 76 1.03 3.28 -3.35
C LEU A 76 2.07 4.22 -2.74
N THR A 77 1.82 4.69 -1.52
CA THR A 77 2.82 5.40 -0.72
C THR A 77 3.53 4.41 0.21
N GLU A 78 4.85 4.50 0.30
CA GLU A 78 5.61 3.67 1.22
C GLU A 78 5.29 4.01 2.69
N PRO A 79 5.23 3.01 3.60
CA PRO A 79 4.98 3.25 5.03
C PRO A 79 5.97 4.22 5.67
N THR A 80 7.22 4.27 5.17
CA THR A 80 8.27 5.17 5.65
C THR A 80 8.01 6.65 5.36
N GLN A 81 7.14 6.94 4.41
CA GLN A 81 6.74 8.30 4.01
C GLN A 81 5.50 8.80 4.79
N GLU A 82 4.95 7.98 5.66
CA GLU A 82 3.71 8.22 6.36
C GLU A 82 3.87 8.10 7.87
N CYS A 83 2.95 8.71 8.60
CA CYS A 83 2.78 8.49 10.03
C CYS A 83 1.35 7.97 10.27
N TRP A 84 1.23 6.77 10.83
CA TRP A 84 -0.05 6.12 11.11
C TRP A 84 -0.37 6.17 12.60
N THR A 85 -1.61 6.49 12.93
CA THR A 85 -2.07 6.54 14.32
C THR A 85 -3.56 6.21 14.45
N ALA A 86 -3.94 5.60 15.57
CA ALA A 86 -5.34 5.41 15.92
C ALA A 86 -5.78 6.48 16.91
N LEU A 87 -6.88 7.17 16.64
CA LEU A 87 -7.40 8.24 17.47
C LEU A 87 -8.84 7.92 17.93
N PRO A 88 -9.18 8.08 19.23
CA PRO A 88 -10.55 7.96 19.68
C PRO A 88 -11.47 8.90 18.89
N LYS A 89 -12.66 8.42 18.51
CA LYS A 89 -13.60 9.22 17.72
C LYS A 89 -13.96 10.55 18.40
N VAL A 90 -14.10 10.54 19.74
CA VAL A 90 -14.39 11.75 20.50
C VAL A 90 -13.31 12.84 20.36
N VAL A 91 -12.04 12.43 20.35
CA VAL A 91 -10.89 13.33 20.13
C VAL A 91 -10.83 13.78 18.67
N TYR A 92 -11.11 12.88 17.73
CA TYR A 92 -11.14 13.22 16.31
C TYR A 92 -12.26 14.24 15.98
N ASP A 93 -13.44 14.07 16.58
CA ASP A 93 -14.59 14.93 16.33
C ASP A 93 -14.41 16.32 16.98
N ASP A 94 -13.57 16.45 18.02
CA ASP A 94 -13.12 17.74 18.56
C ASP A 94 -11.99 18.31 17.69
N SER A 95 -12.27 19.43 17.05
CA SER A 95 -11.31 20.04 16.11
C SER A 95 -10.03 20.51 16.77
N ILE A 96 -10.09 20.97 18.03
CA ILE A 96 -8.93 21.49 18.77
C ILE A 96 -8.04 20.32 19.20
N GLU A 97 -8.61 19.29 19.83
CA GLU A 97 -7.86 18.11 20.26
C GLU A 97 -7.26 17.36 19.07
N ARG A 98 -8.00 17.23 17.98
CA ARG A 98 -7.50 16.61 16.74
C ARG A 98 -6.28 17.35 16.19
N GLU A 99 -6.36 18.68 16.04
CA GLU A 99 -5.24 19.48 15.50
C GLU A 99 -4.03 19.48 16.43
N GLN A 100 -4.24 19.47 17.75
CA GLN A 100 -3.14 19.32 18.72
C GLN A 100 -2.45 17.97 18.58
N HIS A 101 -3.22 16.89 18.40
CA HIS A 101 -2.68 15.54 18.21
C HIS A 101 -1.85 15.45 16.93
N ILE A 102 -2.37 15.98 15.82
CA ILE A 102 -1.65 16.04 14.54
C ILE A 102 -0.36 16.83 14.67
N ALA A 103 -0.39 17.97 15.34
CA ALA A 103 0.78 18.82 15.56
C ALA A 103 1.88 18.11 16.38
N ILE A 104 1.50 17.29 17.36
CA ILE A 104 2.45 16.49 18.14
C ILE A 104 3.13 15.44 17.28
N LEU A 105 2.35 14.70 16.48
CA LEU A 105 2.86 13.63 15.63
C LEU A 105 3.77 14.15 14.50
N MET A 106 3.40 15.29 13.93
CA MET A 106 4.12 15.91 12.82
C MET A 106 4.95 17.10 13.28
N LYS A 107 5.55 17.00 14.46
CA LYS A 107 6.33 18.09 15.08
C LYS A 107 7.35 18.68 14.11
N GLY A 108 7.30 20.00 13.96
CA GLY A 108 8.19 20.77 13.08
C GLY A 108 7.69 20.90 11.64
N VAL A 109 6.55 20.29 11.29
CA VAL A 109 5.90 20.47 9.99
C VAL A 109 4.69 21.39 10.18
N PRO A 110 4.60 22.53 9.47
CA PRO A 110 3.40 23.40 9.51
C PRO A 110 2.15 22.64 9.08
N ARG A 111 1.01 22.92 9.71
CA ARG A 111 -0.26 22.17 9.49
C ARG A 111 -0.73 22.19 8.05
N GLU A 112 -0.57 23.27 7.34
CA GLU A 112 -0.90 23.45 5.93
C GLU A 112 -0.06 22.56 5.00
N ASN A 113 1.05 22.04 5.50
CA ASN A 113 1.92 21.12 4.78
C ASN A 113 1.68 19.64 5.14
N ILE A 114 0.58 19.36 5.86
CA ILE A 114 0.19 18.00 6.28
C ILE A 114 -1.14 17.64 5.62
N GLU A 115 -1.13 16.56 4.85
CA GLU A 115 -2.34 15.89 4.37
C GLU A 115 -2.77 14.84 5.40
N VAL A 116 -4.07 14.76 5.63
CA VAL A 116 -4.66 13.83 6.59
C VAL A 116 -5.74 13.03 5.88
N THR A 117 -5.56 11.73 5.79
CA THR A 117 -6.61 10.78 5.42
C THR A 117 -7.04 9.98 6.65
N TRP A 118 -8.27 9.47 6.65
CA TRP A 118 -8.75 8.71 7.79
C TRP A 118 -9.70 7.58 7.38
N HIS A 119 -9.69 6.51 8.18
CA HIS A 119 -10.59 5.37 8.03
C HIS A 119 -11.30 5.06 9.34
N ALA A 120 -12.56 4.64 9.26
CA ALA A 120 -13.28 4.13 10.41
C ALA A 120 -12.79 2.73 10.75
N VAL A 121 -12.39 2.52 12.00
CA VAL A 121 -12.05 1.19 12.49
C VAL A 121 -13.34 0.46 12.86
N SER A 122 -13.61 -0.66 12.18
CA SER A 122 -14.87 -1.38 12.31
C SER A 122 -15.16 -1.83 13.75
N LYS A 123 -16.41 -1.61 14.19
CA LYS A 123 -16.92 -1.97 15.54
C LYS A 123 -16.13 -1.37 16.71
N THR A 124 -15.43 -0.27 16.47
CA THR A 124 -14.73 0.47 17.54
C THR A 124 -15.14 1.92 17.54
N ARG A 125 -14.72 2.65 18.58
CA ARG A 125 -14.88 4.11 18.67
C ARG A 125 -13.58 4.83 18.29
N PHE A 126 -12.82 4.25 17.36
CA PHE A 126 -11.57 4.82 16.88
C PHE A 126 -11.66 5.16 15.40
N LYS A 127 -10.88 6.15 14.99
CA LYS A 127 -10.51 6.42 13.62
C LYS A 127 -9.02 6.16 13.44
N PHE A 128 -8.64 5.61 12.30
CA PHE A 128 -7.24 5.43 11.93
C PHE A 128 -6.86 6.58 10.99
N LEU A 129 -5.79 7.28 11.31
CA LEU A 129 -5.29 8.41 10.55
C LEU A 129 -3.99 8.01 9.87
N CYS A 130 -3.85 8.46 8.63
CA CYS A 130 -2.61 8.49 7.89
C CYS A 130 -2.25 9.95 7.63
N LEU A 131 -1.07 10.35 8.05
CA LEU A 131 -0.53 11.69 7.91
C LEU A 131 0.62 11.66 6.92
N ARG A 132 0.58 12.53 5.90
CA ARG A 132 1.61 12.67 4.88
C ARG A 132 2.06 14.12 4.77
N ARG A 133 3.24 14.33 4.24
CA ARG A 133 3.64 15.67 3.81
C ARG A 133 2.90 16.05 2.53
N ALA A 134 2.21 17.17 2.50
CA ALA A 134 1.49 17.65 1.32
C ALA A 134 2.42 17.85 0.10
N GLN A 135 3.71 18.16 0.33
CA GLN A 135 4.69 18.24 -0.75
C GLN A 135 4.90 16.91 -1.46
N LEU A 136 4.84 15.78 -0.76
CA LEU A 136 4.94 14.44 -1.36
C LEU A 136 3.83 14.23 -2.40
N ILE A 137 2.60 14.56 -2.02
CA ILE A 137 1.44 14.43 -2.92
C ILE A 137 1.57 15.35 -4.14
N LYS A 138 2.01 16.60 -3.94
CA LYS A 138 2.27 17.52 -5.04
C LYS A 138 3.36 17.00 -5.98
N ASN A 139 4.41 16.39 -5.42
CA ASN A 139 5.46 15.79 -6.21
C ASN A 139 4.92 14.64 -7.05
N TYR A 140 4.10 13.75 -6.47
CA TYR A 140 3.48 12.66 -7.21
C TYR A 140 2.60 13.18 -8.36
N GLN A 141 1.76 14.18 -8.10
CA GLN A 141 0.91 14.80 -9.12
C GLN A 141 1.68 15.40 -10.28
N SER A 142 2.95 15.78 -10.09
CA SER A 142 3.78 16.34 -11.15
C SER A 142 4.33 15.31 -12.15
N PHE A 143 4.19 14.01 -11.88
CA PHE A 143 4.65 12.97 -12.80
C PHE A 143 3.68 12.70 -13.95
N SER A 144 2.42 13.07 -13.83
CA SER A 144 1.43 12.97 -14.90
C SER A 144 1.02 14.34 -15.41
N ASP A 145 0.94 14.49 -16.73
CA ASP A 145 0.52 15.73 -17.39
C ASP A 145 -0.91 15.65 -17.95
N GLN A 146 -1.40 14.46 -18.30
CA GLN A 146 -2.67 14.25 -18.99
C GLN A 146 -3.77 13.76 -18.04
N VAL A 147 -3.41 12.91 -17.12
CA VAL A 147 -4.36 12.29 -16.19
C VAL A 147 -3.97 12.65 -14.75
N ALA A 148 -4.91 13.17 -14.00
CA ALA A 148 -4.66 13.45 -12.59
C ALA A 148 -4.30 12.16 -11.86
N ILE A 149 -3.28 12.22 -10.99
CA ILE A 149 -3.08 11.18 -9.99
C ILE A 149 -4.17 11.35 -8.95
N ASN A 150 -5.20 10.52 -9.04
CA ASN A 150 -6.43 10.72 -8.30
C ASN A 150 -6.28 10.36 -6.83
N GLU A 151 -5.41 9.38 -6.51
CA GLU A 151 -5.32 8.86 -5.16
C GLU A 151 -3.93 8.34 -4.83
N CYS A 152 -3.46 8.70 -3.63
CA CYS A 152 -2.28 8.11 -3.00
C CYS A 152 -2.74 7.23 -1.86
N CYS A 153 -2.60 5.93 -2.01
CA CYS A 153 -3.08 4.92 -1.07
C CYS A 153 -1.96 4.44 -0.15
N SER A 154 -2.32 4.10 1.07
CA SER A 154 -1.43 3.47 2.03
C SER A 154 -1.49 1.96 1.96
N ASP A 155 -0.42 1.29 2.37
CA ASP A 155 -0.40 -0.16 2.51
C ASP A 155 -1.53 -0.71 3.38
N PHE A 156 -1.94 0.00 4.43
CA PHE A 156 -3.03 -0.46 5.29
C PHE A 156 -4.40 -0.46 4.58
N GLU A 157 -4.55 0.20 3.43
CA GLU A 157 -5.77 0.23 2.63
C GLU A 157 -5.86 -0.98 1.69
N ILE A 158 -4.72 -1.51 1.25
CA ILE A 158 -4.64 -2.58 0.24
C ILE A 158 -5.44 -3.82 0.63
N GLY A 159 -5.37 -4.25 1.88
CA GLY A 159 -6.16 -5.41 2.34
C GLY A 159 -7.67 -5.16 2.33
N GLY A 160 -8.10 -3.92 2.52
CA GLY A 160 -9.48 -3.51 2.37
C GLY A 160 -9.94 -3.62 0.91
N MET A 161 -9.14 -3.11 -0.03
CA MET A 161 -9.37 -3.22 -1.47
C MET A 161 -9.43 -4.68 -1.90
N TRP A 162 -8.45 -5.48 -1.49
CA TRP A 162 -8.43 -6.91 -1.78
C TRP A 162 -9.66 -7.65 -1.25
N SER A 163 -10.13 -7.29 -0.06
CA SER A 163 -11.32 -7.90 0.55
C SER A 163 -12.60 -7.67 -0.23
N ILE A 164 -12.68 -6.61 -1.04
CA ILE A 164 -13.81 -6.33 -1.92
C ILE A 164 -13.85 -7.37 -3.05
N HIS A 165 -12.69 -7.73 -3.59
CA HIS A 165 -12.56 -8.65 -4.73
C HIS A 165 -12.55 -10.11 -4.30
N HIS A 166 -11.70 -10.47 -3.35
CA HIS A 166 -11.48 -11.87 -2.95
C HIS A 166 -12.41 -12.35 -1.83
N ARG A 167 -12.95 -11.43 -0.99
CA ARG A 167 -13.81 -11.73 0.16
C ARG A 167 -13.22 -12.82 1.07
N PRO A 168 -11.99 -12.67 1.56
CA PRO A 168 -11.40 -13.64 2.44
C PRO A 168 -12.28 -13.84 3.67
N GLY A 169 -12.53 -15.10 4.04
CA GLY A 169 -13.28 -15.45 5.24
C GLY A 169 -12.51 -15.12 6.51
N GLY A 170 -13.21 -15.08 7.65
CA GLY A 170 -12.60 -15.02 8.97
C GLY A 170 -11.78 -13.78 9.27
N SER A 171 -10.64 -14.00 9.95
CA SER A 171 -9.67 -12.96 10.32
C SER A 171 -8.34 -13.21 9.63
N PHE A 172 -7.70 -12.13 9.18
CA PHE A 172 -6.36 -12.23 8.58
C PHE A 172 -5.47 -11.04 8.93
N LEU A 173 -4.17 -11.29 8.90
CA LEU A 173 -3.14 -10.26 8.79
C LEU A 173 -2.71 -10.17 7.33
N LEU A 174 -2.45 -8.95 6.88
CA LEU A 174 -1.78 -8.67 5.62
C LEU A 174 -0.47 -7.96 5.93
N ILE A 175 0.65 -8.54 5.48
CA ILE A 175 2.00 -8.04 5.72
C ILE A 175 2.61 -7.63 4.40
N GLY A 176 2.86 -6.33 4.25
CA GLY A 176 3.59 -5.76 3.12
C GLY A 176 5.08 -5.68 3.46
N CYS A 177 5.91 -6.28 2.62
CA CYS A 177 7.36 -6.34 2.80
C CYS A 177 8.04 -5.32 1.88
N HIS A 178 8.69 -4.32 2.45
CA HIS A 178 9.45 -3.28 1.76
C HIS A 178 10.93 -3.37 2.13
N ALA A 179 11.79 -2.68 1.37
CA ALA A 179 13.24 -2.72 1.56
C ALA A 179 13.71 -2.39 3.00
N ARG A 180 13.00 -1.50 3.71
CA ARG A 180 13.37 -1.02 5.06
C ARG A 180 12.19 -0.97 6.03
N SER A 181 11.10 -1.62 5.71
CA SER A 181 9.95 -1.68 6.59
C SER A 181 9.04 -2.86 6.24
N ILE A 182 8.26 -3.30 7.23
CA ILE A 182 7.08 -4.11 6.98
C ILE A 182 5.86 -3.33 7.45
N SER A 183 4.81 -3.33 6.64
CA SER A 183 3.49 -2.88 7.05
C SER A 183 2.67 -4.08 7.52
N ILE A 184 1.86 -3.89 8.54
CA ILE A 184 1.05 -4.96 9.13
C ILE A 184 -0.35 -4.41 9.32
N SER A 185 -1.33 -5.01 8.66
CA SER A 185 -2.73 -4.63 8.82
C SER A 185 -3.60 -5.84 9.15
N SER A 186 -4.57 -5.65 10.04
CA SER A 186 -5.47 -6.68 10.54
C SER A 186 -6.88 -6.45 10.05
N TYR A 187 -7.53 -7.52 9.61
CA TYR A 187 -8.89 -7.51 9.10
C TYR A 187 -9.72 -8.63 9.74
N ILE A 188 -11.01 -8.38 9.93
CA ILE A 188 -11.99 -9.38 10.33
C ILE A 188 -13.19 -9.27 9.39
N LEU A 189 -13.51 -10.36 8.69
CA LEU A 189 -14.55 -10.38 7.66
C LEU A 189 -14.40 -9.23 6.64
N GLY A 190 -13.18 -9.04 6.15
CA GLY A 190 -12.83 -8.00 5.20
C GLY A 190 -12.85 -6.57 5.76
N ARG A 191 -13.07 -6.38 7.06
CA ARG A 191 -13.16 -5.06 7.68
C ARG A 191 -11.88 -4.73 8.44
N PHE A 192 -11.31 -3.58 8.14
CA PHE A 192 -10.12 -3.05 8.79
C PHE A 192 -10.29 -2.94 10.32
N ARG A 193 -9.28 -3.34 11.07
CA ARG A 193 -9.25 -3.37 12.52
C ARG A 193 -8.10 -2.59 13.15
N ALA A 194 -6.91 -2.80 12.64
CA ALA A 194 -5.71 -2.17 13.15
C ALA A 194 -4.62 -2.22 12.09
N ALA A 195 -3.68 -1.30 12.16
CA ALA A 195 -2.44 -1.36 11.40
C ALA A 195 -1.28 -0.76 12.18
N THR A 196 -0.10 -1.19 11.83
CA THR A 196 1.18 -0.60 12.24
C THR A 196 2.21 -0.88 11.16
N TYR A 197 3.36 -0.23 11.26
CA TYR A 197 4.53 -0.60 10.45
C TYR A 197 5.76 -0.67 11.35
N ILE A 198 6.72 -1.49 10.94
CA ILE A 198 8.00 -1.69 11.61
C ILE A 198 9.09 -1.26 10.65
N ARG A 199 9.91 -0.30 11.05
CA ARG A 199 11.12 0.10 10.32
C ARG A 199 12.30 -0.69 10.84
N PHE A 200 13.21 -1.05 9.95
CA PHE A 200 14.46 -1.74 10.27
C PHE A 200 15.58 -1.23 9.35
N ASP A 201 16.80 -1.30 9.84
CA ASP A 201 17.99 -1.06 9.04
C ASP A 201 18.58 -2.38 8.54
N ASP A 202 18.47 -3.45 9.35
CA ASP A 202 18.85 -4.81 9.01
C ASP A 202 17.62 -5.72 9.02
N PRO A 203 17.31 -6.44 7.92
CA PRO A 203 16.21 -7.41 7.90
C PRO A 203 16.26 -8.47 9.01
N GLN A 204 17.44 -8.78 9.55
CA GLN A 204 17.59 -9.73 10.64
C GLN A 204 16.95 -9.24 11.96
N ASP A 205 16.75 -7.94 12.11
CA ASP A 205 16.12 -7.33 13.30
C ASP A 205 14.59 -7.48 13.33
N ILE A 206 13.97 -7.90 12.21
CA ILE A 206 12.51 -7.98 12.08
C ILE A 206 11.88 -8.78 13.21
N SER A 207 12.45 -9.92 13.56
CA SER A 207 11.95 -10.79 14.64
C SER A 207 11.93 -10.09 15.99
N TYR A 208 13.00 -9.40 16.34
CA TYR A 208 13.11 -8.64 17.59
C TYR A 208 12.14 -7.46 17.62
N LEU A 209 12.10 -6.69 16.53
CA LEU A 209 11.22 -5.54 16.40
C LEU A 209 9.75 -5.95 16.40
N TRP A 210 9.40 -7.10 15.79
CA TRP A 210 8.06 -7.67 15.89
C TRP A 210 7.64 -7.89 17.33
N LEU A 211 8.49 -8.54 18.15
CA LEU A 211 8.20 -8.78 19.56
C LEU A 211 7.97 -7.47 20.32
N GLN A 212 8.84 -6.49 20.11
CA GLN A 212 8.75 -5.18 20.75
C GLN A 212 7.42 -4.47 20.38
N HIS A 213 7.05 -4.47 19.10
CA HIS A 213 5.79 -3.88 18.65
C HIS A 213 4.57 -4.64 19.18
N ALA A 214 4.63 -5.96 19.22
CA ALA A 214 3.54 -6.81 19.67
C ALA A 214 3.25 -6.69 21.19
N GLU A 215 4.19 -6.21 22.00
CA GLU A 215 3.94 -5.86 23.42
C GLU A 215 2.96 -4.70 23.53
N HIS A 216 3.04 -3.70 22.65
CA HIS A 216 2.17 -2.53 22.62
C HIS A 216 0.95 -2.70 21.72
N SER A 217 0.96 -3.72 20.88
CA SER A 217 -0.06 -4.04 19.89
C SER A 217 -0.52 -5.50 20.02
N PRO A 218 -1.29 -5.85 21.07
CA PRO A 218 -1.67 -7.24 21.34
C PRO A 218 -2.42 -7.95 20.20
N TRP A 219 -3.06 -7.18 19.32
CA TRP A 219 -3.74 -7.70 18.13
C TRP A 219 -2.78 -8.39 17.14
N MET A 220 -1.48 -8.06 17.15
CA MET A 220 -0.47 -8.72 16.32
C MET A 220 -0.22 -10.18 16.76
N ARG A 221 -0.51 -10.51 18.03
CA ARG A 221 -0.43 -11.87 18.62
C ARG A 221 -1.78 -12.57 18.62
N GLY A 222 -2.83 -11.94 18.09
CA GLY A 222 -4.17 -12.50 18.05
C GLY A 222 -4.24 -13.74 17.17
N LEU A 223 -5.27 -14.55 17.39
CA LEU A 223 -5.59 -15.67 16.51
C LEU A 223 -6.12 -15.13 15.18
N HIS A 224 -5.31 -15.27 14.15
CA HIS A 224 -5.70 -15.00 12.78
C HIS A 224 -5.77 -16.33 12.02
N GLU A 225 -6.80 -16.50 11.21
CA GLU A 225 -6.96 -17.73 10.41
C GLU A 225 -5.88 -17.79 9.33
N HIS A 226 -5.53 -16.62 8.78
CA HIS A 226 -4.51 -16.52 7.74
C HIS A 226 -3.59 -15.32 7.96
N VAL A 227 -2.34 -15.47 7.49
CA VAL A 227 -1.36 -14.39 7.40
C VAL A 227 -0.87 -14.35 5.96
N TYR A 228 -1.17 -13.28 5.27
CA TYR A 228 -0.79 -13.07 3.86
C TYR A 228 0.41 -12.15 3.77
N PHE A 229 1.31 -12.46 2.84
CA PHE A 229 2.52 -11.69 2.58
C PHE A 229 2.55 -11.22 1.14
N TYR A 230 2.95 -9.98 0.92
CA TYR A 230 3.24 -9.41 -0.40
C TYR A 230 4.48 -8.50 -0.34
N GLY A 231 5.01 -8.13 -1.50
CA GLY A 231 6.19 -7.27 -1.60
C GLY A 231 7.48 -8.06 -1.78
N GLU A 232 8.59 -7.45 -1.41
CA GLU A 232 9.93 -8.02 -1.58
C GLU A 232 10.28 -8.98 -0.44
N GLN A 233 11.13 -9.98 -0.73
CA GLN A 233 11.69 -10.90 0.28
C GLN A 233 10.62 -11.58 1.17
N THR A 234 9.42 -11.77 0.65
CA THR A 234 8.28 -12.30 1.41
C THR A 234 8.56 -13.63 2.09
N HIS A 235 9.30 -14.54 1.42
CA HIS A 235 9.64 -15.85 1.98
C HIS A 235 10.59 -15.75 3.18
N GLU A 236 11.54 -14.81 3.14
CA GLU A 236 12.49 -14.59 4.23
C GLU A 236 11.80 -13.96 5.43
N VAL A 237 10.96 -12.96 5.21
CA VAL A 237 10.16 -12.33 6.26
C VAL A 237 9.19 -13.36 6.88
N ALA A 238 8.48 -14.15 6.07
CA ALA A 238 7.59 -15.20 6.55
C ALA A 238 8.33 -16.22 7.42
N LYS A 239 9.52 -16.65 7.00
CA LYS A 239 10.37 -17.57 7.77
C LYS A 239 10.81 -16.97 9.11
N GLN A 240 11.20 -15.70 9.14
CA GLN A 240 11.60 -15.02 10.37
C GLN A 240 10.42 -14.85 11.34
N LEU A 241 9.21 -14.63 10.84
CA LEU A 241 8.01 -14.44 11.65
C LEU A 241 7.32 -15.74 12.02
N GLN A 242 7.71 -16.88 11.47
CA GLN A 242 7.05 -18.18 11.65
C GLN A 242 6.84 -18.57 13.10
N SER A 243 7.81 -18.29 13.99
CA SER A 243 7.72 -18.63 15.43
C SER A 243 6.84 -17.67 16.24
N PHE A 244 6.45 -16.53 15.65
CA PHE A 244 5.62 -15.49 16.30
C PHE A 244 4.18 -15.48 15.82
N ILE A 245 3.90 -16.19 14.74
CA ILE A 245 2.57 -16.38 14.17
C ILE A 245 2.01 -17.69 14.74
N ASP A 246 0.71 -17.71 15.07
CA ASP A 246 0.07 -18.90 15.58
C ASP A 246 0.24 -20.09 14.61
N HIS A 247 0.56 -21.27 15.15
CA HIS A 247 0.78 -22.48 14.34
C HIS A 247 -0.45 -22.93 13.57
N ASN A 248 -1.65 -22.51 13.98
CA ASN A 248 -2.90 -22.81 13.29
C ASN A 248 -3.21 -21.81 12.18
N SER A 249 -2.47 -20.68 12.09
CA SER A 249 -2.65 -19.70 11.04
C SER A 249 -2.00 -20.16 9.73
N GLY A 250 -2.76 -20.17 8.65
CA GLY A 250 -2.21 -20.41 7.31
C GLY A 250 -1.31 -19.24 6.90
N GLN A 251 -0.05 -19.50 6.58
CA GLN A 251 0.87 -18.50 6.02
C GLN A 251 0.88 -18.62 4.51
N ILE A 252 0.54 -17.55 3.80
CA ILE A 252 0.32 -17.55 2.36
C ILE A 252 1.04 -16.34 1.73
N VAL A 253 1.90 -16.60 0.76
CA VAL A 253 2.47 -15.54 -0.08
C VAL A 253 1.52 -15.28 -1.25
N LEU A 254 1.19 -14.03 -1.49
CA LEU A 254 0.32 -13.60 -2.60
C LEU A 254 1.13 -13.57 -3.91
N ASN A 255 1.54 -14.74 -4.39
CA ASN A 255 2.43 -14.91 -5.56
C ASN A 255 1.73 -15.51 -6.78
N SER A 256 0.40 -15.66 -6.75
CA SER A 256 -0.38 -16.07 -7.91
C SER A 256 -1.70 -15.33 -7.99
N LEU A 257 -2.19 -15.09 -9.20
CA LEU A 257 -3.48 -14.45 -9.43
C LEU A 257 -4.64 -15.26 -8.86
N GLU A 258 -4.54 -16.59 -8.89
CA GLU A 258 -5.54 -17.50 -8.32
C GLU A 258 -5.70 -17.26 -6.80
N ILE A 259 -4.60 -17.18 -6.06
CA ILE A 259 -4.61 -16.88 -4.62
C ILE A 259 -5.20 -15.48 -4.36
N MET A 260 -4.93 -14.52 -5.23
CA MET A 260 -5.50 -13.18 -5.15
C MET A 260 -6.98 -13.12 -5.52
N GLY A 261 -7.52 -14.13 -6.20
CA GLY A 261 -8.87 -14.13 -6.76
C GLY A 261 -9.02 -13.25 -8.01
N ILE A 262 -7.95 -13.08 -8.77
CA ILE A 262 -7.82 -12.19 -9.93
C ILE A 262 -7.54 -13.02 -11.18
N ASN A 263 -8.00 -12.54 -12.33
CA ASN A 263 -7.66 -13.05 -13.65
C ASN A 263 -6.84 -12.00 -14.41
N ALA A 264 -6.09 -12.42 -15.42
CA ALA A 264 -5.41 -11.52 -16.34
C ALA A 264 -5.79 -11.86 -17.79
N GLU A 265 -5.86 -10.84 -18.66
CA GLU A 265 -6.05 -11.02 -20.09
C GLU A 265 -4.75 -11.48 -20.77
N GLU A 266 -3.59 -11.01 -20.28
CA GLU A 266 -2.28 -11.42 -20.77
C GLU A 266 -1.63 -12.46 -19.86
N GLU A 267 -0.68 -13.25 -20.43
CA GLU A 267 0.11 -14.20 -19.65
C GLU A 267 1.02 -13.45 -18.66
N THR A 268 0.92 -13.84 -17.38
CA THR A 268 1.72 -13.25 -16.29
C THR A 268 2.88 -14.17 -15.87
N TYR A 269 3.22 -15.14 -16.73
CA TYR A 269 4.26 -16.12 -16.42
C TYR A 269 5.63 -15.46 -16.21
N GLY A 270 6.26 -15.78 -15.07
CA GLY A 270 7.56 -15.21 -14.70
C GLY A 270 7.51 -13.81 -14.11
N PHE A 271 6.31 -13.19 -13.97
CA PHE A 271 6.17 -11.91 -13.30
C PHE A 271 6.16 -12.06 -11.78
N ASP A 272 6.80 -11.14 -11.07
CA ASP A 272 6.82 -11.12 -9.60
C ASP A 272 5.48 -10.57 -9.05
N LEU A 273 4.49 -11.47 -8.99
CA LEU A 273 3.13 -11.12 -8.60
C LEU A 273 3.03 -10.69 -7.14
N ALA A 274 3.89 -11.24 -6.25
CA ALA A 274 3.87 -10.84 -4.85
C ALA A 274 4.24 -9.36 -4.69
N THR A 275 5.23 -8.90 -5.45
CA THR A 275 5.64 -7.50 -5.44
C THR A 275 4.64 -6.61 -6.20
N ALA A 276 4.00 -7.13 -7.25
CA ALA A 276 3.00 -6.39 -8.04
C ALA A 276 1.62 -6.31 -7.36
N PHE A 277 1.36 -7.07 -6.30
CA PHE A 277 0.06 -7.14 -5.66
C PHE A 277 -0.58 -5.77 -5.34
N PRO A 278 0.14 -4.78 -4.77
CA PRO A 278 -0.47 -3.47 -4.54
C PRO A 278 -0.88 -2.77 -5.83
N ALA A 279 -0.05 -2.81 -6.88
CA ALA A 279 -0.38 -2.20 -8.16
C ALA A 279 -1.63 -2.83 -8.78
N ILE A 280 -1.76 -4.17 -8.67
CA ILE A 280 -2.96 -4.90 -9.11
C ILE A 280 -4.19 -4.39 -8.37
N MET A 281 -4.14 -4.30 -7.04
CA MET A 281 -5.27 -3.83 -6.24
C MET A 281 -5.65 -2.38 -6.56
N LEU A 282 -4.67 -1.52 -6.84
CA LEU A 282 -4.88 -0.11 -7.16
C LEU A 282 -5.48 0.10 -8.56
N SER A 283 -5.24 -0.80 -9.51
CA SER A 283 -5.81 -0.68 -10.87
C SER A 283 -7.28 -1.11 -10.94
N LEU A 284 -7.72 -2.02 -10.06
CA LEU A 284 -9.08 -2.56 -10.07
C LEU A 284 -10.12 -1.54 -9.60
N ASP A 285 -11.33 -1.68 -10.09
CA ASP A 285 -12.44 -0.81 -9.69
C ASP A 285 -12.96 -1.21 -8.32
N LEU A 286 -13.13 -0.23 -7.42
CA LEU A 286 -13.55 -0.43 -6.03
C LEU A 286 -15.07 -0.34 -5.83
N SER A 287 -15.83 -0.19 -6.91
CA SER A 287 -17.29 -0.01 -6.89
C SER A 287 -18.09 -1.30 -7.05
#